data_ab94c6ccf0d093153f0ffab4c3ebbb35
#
_entry.id   ab94c6ccf0d093153f0ffab4c3ebbb35
#
_cell.length_a   1.000
_cell.length_b   1.000
_cell.length_c   1.000
_cell.angle_alpha   90.00
_cell.angle_beta   90.00
_cell.angle_gamma   90.00
#
_symmetry.space_group_name_H-M   'P 1'
#
loop_
_entity.id
_entity.type
_entity.pdbx_description
1 polymer ?
#
loop_
_entity_poly.entity_id
_entity_poly.type
_entity_poly.pdbx_seq_one_letter_code
_entity_poly.pdbx_strand_id
1 'polypeptide(L)'
;MKKTSFFIAVIVIFVSILAIYGIVTVMMDNTGKINQGTYRINDVMSKSTIVYNEKEIKNEGKNGLSDISFDLTQDNLLSVLVAKNVNAKRIYINNVNISTPKYHGNMYISQNNTEEKISNDSAEKELNIYPDELDGEYFFELKIVNENFIQNASLPSDLKVATFDGTLLRDLSISEQDVTFKVKFDLNIIDESGKLNTCNFNLDFPKNGLVDNGISITREDFANFVFTVK
;
A
#
# COMPACT_ATOMS: atom_id res chain seq x y z
N MET A 1 23.87 20.33 11.85
CA MET A 1 22.96 20.17 10.71
C MET A 1 22.01 18.95 10.79
N LYS A 2 22.18 17.95 11.66
CA LYS A 2 21.29 16.76 11.75
C LYS A 2 19.91 16.98 12.43
N LYS A 3 19.72 18.04 13.20
CA LYS A 3 18.43 18.30 13.89
C LYS A 3 17.34 18.88 13.00
N THR A 4 17.71 19.63 11.96
CA THR A 4 16.74 20.28 11.06
C THR A 4 16.06 19.29 10.12
N SER A 5 16.77 18.28 9.61
CA SER A 5 16.20 17.23 8.75
C SER A 5 15.18 16.35 9.49
N PHE A 6 15.44 16.06 10.77
CA PHE A 6 14.48 15.29 11.59
C PHE A 6 13.18 16.07 11.81
N PHE A 7 13.27 17.38 12.08
CA PHE A 7 12.08 18.24 12.25
C PHE A 7 11.25 18.34 10.97
N ILE A 8 11.89 18.42 9.80
CA ILE A 8 11.19 18.48 8.51
C ILE A 8 10.47 17.17 8.23
N ALA A 9 11.10 16.02 8.48
CA ALA A 9 10.47 14.70 8.30
C ALA A 9 9.24 14.52 9.21
N VAL A 10 9.32 14.94 10.47
CA VAL A 10 8.19 14.87 11.41
C VAL A 10 7.05 15.80 10.99
N ILE A 11 7.34 17.00 10.48
CA ILE A 11 6.32 17.94 9.98
C ILE A 11 5.63 17.38 8.74
N VAL A 12 6.35 16.75 7.81
CA VAL A 12 5.78 16.14 6.60
C VAL A 12 4.84 14.98 6.97
N ILE A 13 5.23 14.13 7.94
CA ILE A 13 4.37 13.05 8.44
C ILE A 13 3.12 13.64 9.11
N PHE A 14 3.24 14.67 9.92
CA PHE A 14 2.11 15.30 10.63
C PHE A 14 1.13 15.99 9.66
N VAL A 15 1.64 16.66 8.63
CA VAL A 15 0.82 17.30 7.58
C VAL A 15 0.13 16.23 6.73
N SER A 16 0.78 15.11 6.46
CA SER A 16 0.17 13.98 5.74
C SER A 16 -0.99 13.36 6.53
N ILE A 17 -0.82 13.18 7.85
CA ILE A 17 -1.86 12.66 8.75
C ILE A 17 -3.03 13.65 8.83
N LEU A 18 -2.76 14.96 8.96
CA LEU A 18 -3.81 15.98 9.01
C LEU A 18 -4.54 16.15 7.68
N ALA A 19 -3.86 15.97 6.53
CA ALA A 19 -4.50 15.97 5.22
C ALA A 19 -5.42 14.78 5.05
N ILE A 20 -5.01 13.59 5.52
CA ILE A 20 -5.86 12.39 5.55
C ILE A 20 -7.08 12.62 6.46
N TYR A 21 -6.87 13.18 7.66
CA TYR A 21 -7.97 13.50 8.59
C TYR A 21 -8.92 14.56 8.03
N GLY A 22 -8.39 15.60 7.36
CA GLY A 22 -9.20 16.66 6.75
C GLY A 22 -10.02 16.17 5.56
N ILE A 23 -9.50 15.22 4.78
CA ILE A 23 -10.23 14.60 3.66
C ILE A 23 -11.36 13.70 4.18
N VAL A 24 -11.10 12.94 5.25
CA VAL A 24 -12.11 12.07 5.88
C VAL A 24 -13.28 12.89 6.45
N THR A 25 -13.02 14.04 7.11
CA THR A 25 -14.08 14.88 7.70
C THR A 25 -14.95 15.61 6.68
N VAL A 26 -14.40 16.04 5.54
CA VAL A 26 -15.20 16.73 4.49
C VAL A 26 -16.15 15.78 3.75
N MET A 27 -15.94 14.46 3.85
CA MET A 27 -16.73 13.45 3.14
C MET A 27 -17.91 12.89 3.90
N MET A 28 -18.00 13.15 5.21
CA MET A 28 -19.12 12.66 6.03
C MET A 28 -20.46 13.37 5.76
N ASP A 29 -20.46 14.51 5.06
CA ASP A 29 -21.67 15.31 4.84
C ASP A 29 -22.54 14.88 3.65
N ASN A 30 -22.15 13.85 2.87
CA ASN A 30 -22.89 13.40 1.68
C ASN A 30 -23.45 11.97 1.78
N THR A 31 -23.73 11.46 2.97
CA THR A 31 -24.36 10.13 3.13
C THR A 31 -25.84 10.14 2.79
N GLY A 32 -26.13 10.17 1.50
CA GLY A 32 -27.44 9.73 1.01
C GLY A 32 -27.67 8.26 1.37
N LYS A 33 -28.76 7.99 2.06
CA LYS A 33 -29.39 6.74 2.48
C LYS A 33 -28.69 5.45 2.03
N ILE A 34 -28.13 4.75 3.02
CA ILE A 34 -27.56 3.39 2.90
C ILE A 34 -28.63 2.45 2.31
N ASN A 35 -28.42 1.99 1.10
CA ASN A 35 -29.19 0.87 0.55
C ASN A 35 -28.81 -0.40 1.35
N GLN A 36 -29.77 -0.99 1.94
CA GLN A 36 -30.02 -2.23 2.69
C GLN A 36 -28.96 -3.36 2.76
N GLY A 37 -27.68 -3.11 2.55
CA GLY A 37 -26.59 -4.09 2.82
C GLY A 37 -26.16 -4.03 4.27
N THR A 38 -25.71 -5.16 4.82
CA THR A 38 -25.14 -5.25 6.18
C THR A 38 -23.84 -4.47 6.28
N TYR A 39 -23.06 -4.48 5.20
CA TYR A 39 -21.78 -3.78 5.03
C TYR A 39 -21.72 -3.07 3.69
N ARG A 40 -21.00 -1.95 3.63
CA ARG A 40 -20.76 -1.19 2.41
C ARG A 40 -19.36 -0.59 2.44
N ILE A 41 -18.64 -0.66 1.32
CA ILE A 41 -17.39 0.09 1.14
C ILE A 41 -17.75 1.58 0.98
N ASN A 42 -17.20 2.41 1.85
CA ASN A 42 -17.39 3.87 1.81
C ASN A 42 -16.19 4.59 1.21
N ASP A 43 -15.00 4.02 1.36
CA ASP A 43 -13.79 4.57 0.75
C ASP A 43 -12.75 3.48 0.51
N VAL A 44 -11.99 3.61 -0.57
CA VAL A 44 -10.81 2.82 -0.89
C VAL A 44 -9.75 3.74 -1.46
N MET A 45 -8.62 3.82 -0.78
CA MET A 45 -7.48 4.63 -1.21
C MET A 45 -6.23 3.78 -1.27
N SER A 46 -5.45 3.94 -2.34
CA SER A 46 -4.14 3.32 -2.48
C SER A 46 -3.04 4.36 -2.53
N LYS A 47 -1.91 4.03 -1.90
CA LYS A 47 -0.67 4.81 -1.93
C LYS A 47 0.49 3.88 -2.22
N SER A 48 1.27 4.17 -3.26
CA SER A 48 2.49 3.43 -3.60
C SER A 48 3.72 4.33 -3.42
N THR A 49 4.78 3.77 -2.84
CA THR A 49 6.05 4.45 -2.61
C THR A 49 7.20 3.48 -2.85
N ILE A 50 8.40 4.03 -3.10
CA ILE A 50 9.63 3.26 -3.16
C ILE A 50 10.41 3.48 -1.87
N VAL A 51 10.81 2.38 -1.24
CA VAL A 51 11.70 2.35 -0.06
C VAL A 51 13.09 1.95 -0.53
N TYR A 52 14.06 2.74 -0.14
CA TYR A 52 15.47 2.56 -0.47
C TYR A 52 16.19 1.98 0.75
N ASN A 53 16.75 0.78 0.60
CA ASN A 53 17.61 0.17 1.61
C ASN A 53 19.06 0.35 1.17
N GLU A 54 19.76 1.30 1.76
CA GLU A 54 21.13 1.63 1.46
C GLU A 54 22.06 0.49 1.91
N LYS A 55 22.93 0.05 1.01
CA LYS A 55 24.01 -0.90 1.30
C LYS A 55 25.36 -0.22 1.08
N GLU A 56 26.17 -0.19 2.11
CA GLU A 56 27.56 0.29 1.98
C GLU A 56 28.40 -0.78 1.28
N ILE A 57 28.76 -0.53 0.01
CA ILE A 57 29.79 -1.34 -0.66
C ILE A 57 31.13 -0.67 -0.41
N LYS A 58 31.98 -1.29 0.42
CA LYS A 58 33.37 -0.89 0.58
C LYS A 58 34.21 -1.31 -0.64
N ASN A 59 34.05 -0.60 -1.74
CA ASN A 59 35.03 -0.61 -2.80
C ASN A 59 35.85 0.66 -2.63
N GLU A 60 37.06 0.55 -2.11
CA GLU A 60 38.07 1.60 -2.20
C GLU A 60 38.48 1.74 -3.67
N GLY A 61 37.60 2.38 -4.45
CA GLY A 61 37.95 2.82 -5.80
C GLY A 61 39.14 3.78 -5.75
N LYS A 62 39.95 3.82 -6.78
CA LYS A 62 41.18 4.63 -6.88
C LYS A 62 41.01 6.13 -6.56
N ASN A 63 39.79 6.61 -6.31
CA ASN A 63 39.45 8.02 -6.04
C ASN A 63 38.79 8.23 -4.67
N GLY A 64 38.74 7.23 -3.77
CA GLY A 64 38.19 7.39 -2.42
C GLY A 64 36.67 7.67 -2.35
N LEU A 65 35.93 7.44 -3.44
CA LEU A 65 34.47 7.52 -3.46
C LEU A 65 33.92 6.10 -3.26
N SER A 66 33.12 5.92 -2.21
CA SER A 66 32.39 4.69 -1.99
C SER A 66 31.23 4.61 -3.00
N ASP A 67 31.16 3.52 -3.75
CA ASP A 67 29.96 3.23 -4.55
C ASP A 67 28.84 2.86 -3.58
N ILE A 68 27.76 3.64 -3.60
CA ILE A 68 26.58 3.34 -2.80
C ILE A 68 25.64 2.50 -3.67
N SER A 69 25.26 1.33 -3.17
CA SER A 69 24.21 0.52 -3.79
C SER A 69 22.96 0.49 -2.93
N PHE A 70 21.83 0.26 -3.57
CA PHE A 70 20.53 0.21 -2.92
C PHE A 70 19.78 -1.06 -3.29
N ASP A 71 19.04 -1.61 -2.34
CA ASP A 71 17.92 -2.50 -2.64
C ASP A 71 16.64 -1.67 -2.65
N LEU A 72 15.80 -1.88 -3.64
CA LEU A 72 14.54 -1.15 -3.79
C LEU A 72 13.38 -2.06 -3.43
N THR A 73 12.51 -1.56 -2.57
CA THR A 73 11.23 -2.21 -2.20
C THR A 73 10.10 -1.28 -2.58
N GLN A 74 9.08 -1.81 -3.25
CA GLN A 74 7.85 -1.07 -3.52
C GLN A 74 6.84 -1.40 -2.42
N ASP A 75 6.49 -0.38 -1.65
CA ASP A 75 5.48 -0.44 -0.61
C ASP A 75 4.17 0.18 -1.12
N ASN A 76 3.09 -0.58 -1.06
CA ASN A 76 1.76 -0.11 -1.41
C ASN A 76 0.85 -0.27 -0.20
N LEU A 77 0.22 0.83 0.19
CA LEU A 77 -0.75 0.87 1.28
C LEU A 77 -2.15 0.98 0.70
N LEU A 78 -3.04 0.07 1.05
CA LEU A 78 -4.45 0.09 0.71
C LEU A 78 -5.25 0.37 1.97
N SER A 79 -5.85 1.56 2.05
CA SER A 79 -6.73 1.98 3.14
C SER A 79 -8.18 1.71 2.73
N VAL A 80 -8.94 1.05 3.58
CA VAL A 80 -10.34 0.67 3.33
C VAL A 80 -11.22 1.12 4.48
N LEU A 81 -12.33 1.80 4.14
CA LEU A 81 -13.36 2.22 5.07
C LEU A 81 -14.66 1.46 4.76
N VAL A 82 -15.18 0.75 5.76
CA VAL A 82 -16.38 -0.10 5.64
C VAL A 82 -17.47 0.38 6.60
N ALA A 83 -18.56 0.91 6.04
CA ALA A 83 -19.75 1.19 6.83
C ALA A 83 -20.42 -0.11 7.26
N LYS A 84 -20.92 -0.16 8.51
CA LYS A 84 -21.56 -1.32 9.11
C LYS A 84 -22.94 -0.98 9.68
N ASN A 85 -23.88 -1.89 9.52
CA ASN A 85 -25.18 -1.84 10.21
C ASN A 85 -25.25 -2.83 11.38
N VAL A 86 -24.33 -3.82 11.40
CA VAL A 86 -24.16 -4.80 12.48
C VAL A 86 -22.68 -5.02 12.73
N ASN A 87 -22.31 -5.46 13.92
CA ASN A 87 -20.93 -5.73 14.24
C ASN A 87 -20.43 -6.99 13.54
N ALA A 88 -19.14 -7.00 13.22
CA ALA A 88 -18.45 -8.16 12.71
C ALA A 88 -17.96 -9.03 13.88
N LYS A 89 -18.16 -10.35 13.74
CA LYS A 89 -17.51 -11.34 14.58
C LYS A 89 -16.08 -11.62 14.14
N ARG A 90 -15.83 -11.54 12.80
CA ARG A 90 -14.53 -11.77 12.19
C ARG A 90 -14.42 -11.04 10.86
N ILE A 91 -13.26 -10.48 10.58
CA ILE A 91 -12.89 -9.92 9.28
C ILE A 91 -11.59 -10.59 8.84
N TYR A 92 -11.52 -11.02 7.57
CA TYR A 92 -10.32 -11.64 7.00
C TYR A 92 -10.29 -11.50 5.49
N ILE A 93 -9.11 -11.64 4.91
CA ILE A 93 -8.95 -11.77 3.46
C ILE A 93 -8.47 -13.18 3.11
N ASN A 94 -8.88 -13.67 1.94
CA ASN A 94 -8.40 -14.91 1.34
C ASN A 94 -8.42 -14.82 -0.20
N ASN A 95 -8.16 -15.93 -0.89
CA ASN A 95 -8.12 -16.00 -2.35
C ASN A 95 -7.16 -14.97 -2.96
N VAL A 96 -6.03 -14.73 -2.27
CA VAL A 96 -5.03 -13.75 -2.69
C VAL A 96 -4.34 -14.22 -3.97
N ASN A 97 -4.32 -13.33 -4.97
CA ASN A 97 -3.56 -13.51 -6.20
C ASN A 97 -2.86 -12.20 -6.56
N ILE A 98 -1.53 -12.22 -6.60
CA ILE A 98 -0.68 -11.08 -6.96
C ILE A 98 -0.01 -11.41 -8.28
N SER A 99 -0.28 -10.64 -9.34
CA SER A 99 0.40 -10.84 -10.62
C SER A 99 1.86 -10.38 -10.51
N THR A 100 2.74 -11.04 -11.26
CA THR A 100 4.17 -10.78 -11.22
C THR A 100 4.53 -9.68 -12.23
N PRO A 101 5.04 -8.51 -11.81
CA PRO A 101 5.56 -7.49 -12.71
C PRO A 101 6.91 -7.92 -13.29
N LYS A 102 7.44 -7.17 -14.25
CA LYS A 102 8.76 -7.44 -14.86
C LYS A 102 9.87 -7.40 -13.81
N TYR A 103 9.86 -6.39 -12.93
CA TYR A 103 10.75 -6.32 -11.78
C TYR A 103 9.99 -6.72 -10.53
N HIS A 104 10.36 -7.87 -9.97
CA HIS A 104 9.73 -8.39 -8.76
C HIS A 104 10.75 -9.07 -7.84
N GLY A 105 10.45 -8.99 -6.57
CA GLY A 105 11.12 -9.73 -5.53
C GLY A 105 10.12 -10.62 -4.78
N ASN A 106 10.14 -10.59 -3.48
CA ASN A 106 9.18 -11.31 -2.65
C ASN A 106 7.88 -10.50 -2.51
N MET A 107 6.76 -11.04 -3.00
CA MET A 107 5.48 -10.34 -3.02
C MET A 107 4.51 -10.93 -2.01
N TYR A 108 3.95 -10.07 -1.16
CA TYR A 108 3.01 -10.48 -0.12
C TYR A 108 2.04 -9.35 0.29
N ILE A 109 0.96 -9.73 0.99
CA ILE A 109 0.06 -8.83 1.69
C ILE A 109 0.18 -9.08 3.20
N SER A 110 0.19 -8.02 3.97
CA SER A 110 0.05 -8.04 5.44
C SER A 110 -0.91 -6.96 5.88
N GLN A 111 -1.47 -7.08 7.06
CA GLN A 111 -2.10 -5.91 7.68
C GLN A 111 -0.99 -5.00 8.22
N ASN A 112 -1.17 -3.68 8.12
CA ASN A 112 -0.23 -2.72 8.69
C ASN A 112 -0.03 -3.02 10.19
N ASN A 113 1.22 -3.01 10.64
CA ASN A 113 1.63 -3.33 12.01
C ASN A 113 1.45 -4.80 12.48
N THR A 114 1.29 -5.76 11.58
CA THR A 114 1.30 -7.19 11.91
C THR A 114 2.45 -7.91 11.22
N GLU A 115 2.87 -9.05 11.78
CA GLU A 115 3.87 -9.93 11.16
C GLU A 115 3.25 -10.98 10.24
N GLU A 116 1.92 -11.16 10.30
CA GLU A 116 1.24 -12.12 9.45
C GLU A 116 1.26 -11.68 7.99
N LYS A 117 1.67 -12.61 7.12
CA LYS A 117 1.80 -12.38 5.67
C LYS A 117 1.09 -13.46 4.88
N ILE A 118 0.50 -13.07 3.77
CA ILE A 118 -0.10 -13.96 2.79
C ILE A 118 0.46 -13.66 1.40
N SER A 119 0.83 -14.69 0.64
CA SER A 119 1.38 -14.60 -0.71
C SER A 119 0.65 -15.57 -1.65
N ASN A 120 1.00 -15.56 -2.93
CA ASN A 120 0.42 -16.48 -3.92
C ASN A 120 0.57 -17.96 -3.52
N ASP A 121 1.69 -18.32 -2.89
CA ASP A 121 1.95 -19.69 -2.44
C ASP A 121 1.12 -20.08 -1.21
N SER A 122 0.32 -19.15 -0.72
CA SER A 122 -0.54 -19.29 0.46
C SER A 122 -2.02 -19.41 0.09
N ALA A 123 -2.37 -19.96 -1.06
CA ALA A 123 -3.71 -19.95 -1.66
C ALA A 123 -4.85 -20.43 -0.73
N GLU A 124 -4.55 -21.24 0.29
CA GLU A 124 -5.53 -21.70 1.28
C GLU A 124 -5.46 -20.92 2.61
N LYS A 125 -4.57 -19.92 2.72
CA LYS A 125 -4.42 -19.15 3.94
C LYS A 125 -5.38 -17.97 3.98
N GLU A 126 -5.77 -17.64 5.19
CA GLU A 126 -6.55 -16.46 5.52
C GLU A 126 -5.65 -15.50 6.31
N LEU A 127 -5.74 -14.21 6.02
CA LEU A 127 -5.15 -13.16 6.82
C LEU A 127 -6.26 -12.50 7.62
N ASN A 128 -6.22 -12.63 8.95
CA ASN A 128 -7.16 -11.94 9.81
C ASN A 128 -6.91 -10.44 9.80
N ILE A 129 -8.00 -9.67 9.78
CA ILE A 129 -7.99 -8.22 9.79
C ILE A 129 -8.54 -7.74 11.13
N TYR A 130 -7.80 -6.86 11.78
CA TYR A 130 -8.15 -6.21 13.04
C TYR A 130 -8.42 -4.73 12.74
N PRO A 131 -9.67 -4.35 12.44
CA PRO A 131 -9.98 -2.98 12.06
C PRO A 131 -9.99 -2.06 13.28
N ASP A 132 -9.67 -0.80 13.06
CA ASP A 132 -10.03 0.27 13.97
C ASP A 132 -11.50 0.64 13.78
N GLU A 133 -12.18 1.02 14.84
CA GLU A 133 -13.51 1.61 14.76
C GLU A 133 -13.42 3.12 14.71
N LEU A 134 -13.90 3.71 13.61
CA LEU A 134 -13.93 5.14 13.41
C LEU A 134 -15.37 5.57 13.09
N ASP A 135 -15.98 6.34 13.98
CA ASP A 135 -17.36 6.88 13.82
C ASP A 135 -18.41 5.81 13.44
N GLY A 136 -18.27 4.59 13.98
CA GLY A 136 -19.18 3.49 13.70
C GLY A 136 -18.89 2.73 12.41
N GLU A 137 -17.77 2.99 11.76
CA GLU A 137 -17.27 2.29 10.59
C GLU A 137 -16.02 1.48 10.95
N TYR A 138 -15.70 0.46 10.15
CA TYR A 138 -14.42 -0.25 10.23
C TYR A 138 -13.41 0.38 9.30
N PHE A 139 -12.26 0.77 9.84
CA PHE A 139 -11.10 1.22 9.08
C PHE A 139 -9.95 0.22 9.23
N PHE A 140 -9.30 -0.13 8.14
CA PHE A 140 -8.08 -0.94 8.16
C PHE A 140 -7.17 -0.64 6.97
N GLU A 141 -5.91 -0.96 7.15
CA GLU A 141 -4.88 -0.80 6.13
C GLU A 141 -4.20 -2.14 5.82
N LEU A 142 -4.09 -2.44 4.54
CA LEU A 142 -3.32 -3.56 4.02
C LEU A 142 -2.04 -3.02 3.38
N LYS A 143 -0.92 -3.63 3.75
CA LYS A 143 0.38 -3.37 3.14
C LYS A 143 0.65 -4.46 2.09
N ILE A 144 0.78 -4.05 0.82
CA ILE A 144 1.09 -4.92 -0.31
C ILE A 144 2.51 -4.60 -0.74
N VAL A 145 3.42 -5.55 -0.60
CA VAL A 145 4.86 -5.33 -0.74
C VAL A 145 5.40 -6.10 -1.92
N ASN A 146 6.26 -5.45 -2.70
CA ASN A 146 7.17 -6.07 -3.65
C ASN A 146 8.60 -5.84 -3.11
N GLU A 147 9.03 -6.74 -2.23
CA GLU A 147 10.24 -6.60 -1.43
C GLU A 147 11.48 -6.93 -2.27
N ASN A 148 12.46 -6.01 -2.24
CA ASN A 148 13.74 -6.16 -2.95
C ASN A 148 13.56 -6.46 -4.45
N PHE A 149 12.63 -5.76 -5.12
CA PHE A 149 12.33 -5.95 -6.54
C PHE A 149 13.50 -5.56 -7.44
N ILE A 150 14.40 -4.72 -6.95
CA ILE A 150 15.73 -4.47 -7.51
C ILE A 150 16.76 -4.60 -6.41
N GLN A 151 17.81 -5.36 -6.68
CA GLN A 151 18.92 -5.56 -5.76
C GLN A 151 20.19 -4.98 -6.32
N ASN A 152 20.99 -4.36 -5.44
CA ASN A 152 22.28 -3.77 -5.77
C ASN A 152 22.19 -2.73 -6.91
N ALA A 153 21.11 -1.95 -6.95
CA ALA A 153 21.04 -0.81 -7.85
C ALA A 153 22.16 0.18 -7.50
N SER A 154 22.95 0.58 -8.48
CA SER A 154 24.00 1.58 -8.30
C SER A 154 23.61 2.87 -9.02
N LEU A 155 23.89 4.01 -8.40
CA LEU A 155 23.77 5.29 -9.05
C LEU A 155 24.96 5.52 -9.98
N PRO A 156 24.74 6.17 -11.16
CA PRO A 156 25.84 6.67 -11.97
C PRO A 156 26.74 7.58 -11.13
N SER A 157 28.05 7.43 -11.26
CA SER A 157 29.06 8.16 -10.46
C SER A 157 29.08 9.68 -10.63
N ASP A 158 28.32 10.21 -11.58
CA ASP A 158 28.14 11.63 -11.86
C ASP A 158 26.93 12.25 -11.15
N LEU A 159 26.03 11.44 -10.58
CA LEU A 159 24.95 11.92 -9.73
C LEU A 159 25.47 12.32 -8.35
N LYS A 160 25.77 13.60 -8.18
CA LYS A 160 26.29 14.16 -6.92
C LYS A 160 25.28 14.18 -5.78
N VAL A 161 23.99 13.98 -6.04
CA VAL A 161 22.91 13.93 -5.05
C VAL A 161 21.85 12.99 -5.56
N ALA A 162 21.64 11.84 -4.92
CA ALA A 162 20.44 11.05 -5.11
C ALA A 162 19.27 11.82 -4.51
N THR A 163 18.45 12.42 -5.34
CA THR A 163 17.15 12.91 -4.91
C THR A 163 16.22 11.68 -4.87
N PHE A 164 15.78 11.32 -3.68
CA PHE A 164 14.82 10.21 -3.44
C PHE A 164 13.39 10.64 -3.81
N ASP A 165 13.22 11.23 -4.97
CA ASP A 165 11.97 11.83 -5.46
C ASP A 165 11.30 11.01 -6.58
N GLY A 166 11.70 9.74 -6.75
CA GLY A 166 11.19 8.86 -7.81
C GLY A 166 11.98 8.91 -9.12
N THR A 167 12.84 9.89 -9.30
CA THR A 167 13.65 9.98 -10.52
C THR A 167 14.63 8.82 -10.66
N LEU A 168 15.00 8.16 -9.55
CA LEU A 168 15.89 7.01 -9.55
C LEU A 168 15.38 5.86 -10.43
N LEU A 169 14.09 5.54 -10.41
CA LEU A 169 13.53 4.48 -11.26
C LEU A 169 13.71 4.82 -12.74
N ARG A 170 13.47 6.07 -13.10
CA ARG A 170 13.69 6.57 -14.46
C ARG A 170 15.17 6.53 -14.85
N ASP A 171 16.08 6.93 -13.95
CA ASP A 171 17.53 6.88 -14.17
C ASP A 171 18.03 5.45 -14.36
N LEU A 172 17.38 4.47 -13.72
CA LEU A 172 17.57 3.04 -13.95
C LEU A 172 16.86 2.52 -15.21
N SER A 173 16.24 3.40 -16.02
CA SER A 173 15.46 3.05 -17.21
C SER A 173 14.28 2.12 -16.92
N ILE A 174 13.67 2.26 -15.75
CA ILE A 174 12.49 1.52 -15.32
C ILE A 174 11.24 2.34 -15.64
N SER A 175 10.32 1.74 -16.37
CA SER A 175 9.04 2.37 -16.70
C SER A 175 7.96 2.00 -15.69
N GLU A 176 6.87 2.77 -15.67
CA GLU A 176 5.69 2.48 -14.82
C GLU A 176 5.16 1.05 -15.03
N GLN A 177 5.13 0.58 -16.29
CA GLN A 177 4.64 -0.76 -16.64
C GLN A 177 5.54 -1.88 -16.10
N ASP A 178 6.82 -1.62 -15.89
CA ASP A 178 7.79 -2.59 -15.40
C ASP A 178 7.58 -2.92 -13.90
N VAL A 179 6.91 -2.04 -13.16
CA VAL A 179 6.66 -2.14 -11.72
C VAL A 179 5.17 -2.26 -11.36
N THR A 180 4.29 -2.15 -12.37
CA THR A 180 2.84 -2.29 -12.16
C THR A 180 2.45 -3.75 -12.06
N PHE A 181 1.64 -4.08 -11.06
CA PHE A 181 1.08 -5.40 -10.84
C PHE A 181 -0.36 -5.34 -10.37
N LYS A 182 -1.07 -6.44 -10.54
CA LYS A 182 -2.47 -6.59 -10.15
C LYS A 182 -2.59 -7.43 -8.90
N VAL A 183 -3.44 -6.98 -7.98
CA VAL A 183 -3.78 -7.70 -6.75
C VAL A 183 -5.25 -8.03 -6.74
N LYS A 184 -5.57 -9.29 -6.46
CA LYS A 184 -6.93 -9.77 -6.25
C LYS A 184 -7.01 -10.44 -4.89
N PHE A 185 -8.12 -10.21 -4.19
CA PHE A 185 -8.44 -10.92 -2.97
C PHE A 185 -9.93 -10.77 -2.64
N ASP A 186 -10.43 -11.63 -1.76
CA ASP A 186 -11.76 -11.53 -1.18
C ASP A 186 -11.66 -10.98 0.23
N LEU A 187 -12.35 -9.87 0.50
CA LEU A 187 -12.61 -9.37 1.84
C LEU A 187 -13.87 -10.04 2.38
N ASN A 188 -13.74 -10.76 3.47
CA ASN A 188 -14.80 -11.52 4.10
C ASN A 188 -15.11 -10.97 5.48
N ILE A 189 -16.39 -10.75 5.75
CA ILE A 189 -16.89 -10.30 7.04
C ILE A 189 -17.97 -11.29 7.51
N ILE A 190 -17.70 -11.97 8.62
CA ILE A 190 -18.70 -12.78 9.33
C ILE A 190 -19.35 -11.90 10.39
N ASP A 191 -20.65 -11.69 10.30
CA ASP A 191 -21.39 -10.90 11.26
C ASP A 191 -21.69 -11.68 12.56
N GLU A 192 -22.28 -11.02 13.55
CA GLU A 192 -22.64 -11.63 14.84
C GLU A 192 -23.64 -12.78 14.71
N SER A 193 -24.44 -12.79 13.64
CA SER A 193 -25.38 -13.89 13.32
C SER A 193 -24.71 -15.09 12.66
N GLY A 194 -23.42 -14.97 12.29
CA GLY A 194 -22.65 -16.00 11.59
C GLY A 194 -22.77 -15.94 10.07
N LYS A 195 -23.40 -14.93 9.52
CA LYS A 195 -23.59 -14.75 8.08
C LYS A 195 -22.35 -14.21 7.42
N LEU A 196 -21.93 -14.83 6.31
CA LEU A 196 -20.74 -14.42 5.55
C LEU A 196 -21.10 -13.38 4.50
N ASN A 197 -20.42 -12.24 4.54
CA ASN A 197 -20.48 -11.17 3.56
C ASN A 197 -19.12 -11.09 2.85
N THR A 198 -19.08 -11.19 1.53
CA THR A 198 -17.84 -11.19 0.74
C THR A 198 -17.83 -10.06 -0.27
N CYS A 199 -16.73 -9.32 -0.33
CA CYS A 199 -16.45 -8.28 -1.33
C CYS A 199 -15.16 -8.63 -2.08
N ASN A 200 -15.20 -8.66 -3.42
CA ASN A 200 -14.04 -8.97 -4.23
C ASN A 200 -13.26 -7.69 -4.55
N PHE A 201 -11.97 -7.70 -4.30
CA PHE A 201 -11.03 -6.65 -4.67
C PHE A 201 -10.21 -7.09 -5.90
N ASN A 202 -10.03 -6.16 -6.85
CA ASN A 202 -9.19 -6.34 -8.03
C ASN A 202 -8.60 -4.98 -8.40
N LEU A 203 -7.35 -4.76 -8.01
CA LEU A 203 -6.69 -3.47 -8.02
C LEU A 203 -5.33 -3.54 -8.74
N ASP A 204 -4.95 -2.46 -9.40
CA ASP A 204 -3.62 -2.30 -9.98
C ASP A 204 -2.77 -1.40 -9.07
N PHE A 205 -1.49 -1.77 -8.86
CA PHE A 205 -0.50 -1.04 -8.06
C PHE A 205 0.85 -0.91 -8.80
N PRO A 206 1.42 0.29 -8.91
CA PRO A 206 0.75 1.59 -8.77
C PRO A 206 -0.22 1.80 -9.91
N LYS A 207 -1.14 2.77 -9.81
CA LYS A 207 -1.95 3.13 -10.97
C LYS A 207 -1.20 4.03 -11.95
N ASN A 208 -0.48 5.02 -11.44
CA ASN A 208 0.35 5.93 -12.24
C ASN A 208 1.22 6.81 -11.33
N GLY A 209 2.25 7.41 -11.91
CA GLY A 209 3.03 8.48 -11.31
C GLY A 209 4.09 8.04 -10.30
N LEU A 210 4.26 6.74 -10.04
CA LEU A 210 5.30 6.26 -9.12
C LEU A 210 6.70 6.54 -9.67
N VAL A 211 6.93 6.29 -10.95
CA VAL A 211 8.23 6.47 -11.61
C VAL A 211 8.58 7.95 -11.77
N ASP A 212 7.59 8.78 -12.04
CA ASP A 212 7.83 10.22 -12.28
C ASP A 212 7.90 11.04 -10.99
N ASN A 213 7.15 10.64 -9.95
CA ASN A 213 6.97 11.45 -8.75
C ASN A 213 7.46 10.76 -7.46
N GLY A 214 7.91 9.50 -7.53
CA GLY A 214 8.31 8.69 -6.36
C GLY A 214 7.15 8.25 -5.47
N ILE A 215 5.93 8.69 -5.81
CA ILE A 215 4.71 8.39 -5.08
C ILE A 215 3.53 8.34 -6.06
N SER A 216 2.66 7.36 -5.86
CA SER A 216 1.36 7.27 -6.51
C SER A 216 0.27 7.24 -5.46
N ILE A 217 -0.74 8.11 -5.56
CA ILE A 217 -1.90 8.11 -4.67
C ILE A 217 -3.14 8.06 -5.55
N THR A 218 -4.01 7.09 -5.29
CA THR A 218 -5.25 6.90 -6.05
C THR A 218 -6.40 6.63 -5.10
N ARG A 219 -7.54 7.27 -5.36
CA ARG A 219 -8.81 6.92 -4.76
C ARG A 219 -9.60 6.09 -5.75
N GLU A 220 -10.03 4.90 -5.30
CA GLU A 220 -10.80 3.98 -6.12
C GLU A 220 -12.27 4.40 -6.18
N ASP A 221 -12.94 4.07 -7.28
CA ASP A 221 -14.39 4.18 -7.32
C ASP A 221 -15.01 3.06 -6.47
N PHE A 222 -15.48 3.43 -5.28
CA PHE A 222 -16.04 2.48 -4.31
C PHE A 222 -17.34 1.83 -4.80
N ALA A 223 -18.01 2.36 -5.82
CA ALA A 223 -19.19 1.72 -6.43
C ALA A 223 -18.87 0.33 -7.04
N ASN A 224 -17.59 0.07 -7.33
CA ASN A 224 -17.14 -1.22 -7.86
C ASN A 224 -16.99 -2.31 -6.79
N PHE A 225 -17.06 -1.95 -5.50
CA PHE A 225 -16.87 -2.88 -4.39
C PHE A 225 -18.20 -3.15 -3.70
N VAL A 226 -18.81 -4.30 -4.01
CA VAL A 226 -20.13 -4.66 -3.52
C VAL A 226 -20.05 -5.94 -2.69
N PHE A 227 -20.59 -5.91 -1.46
CA PHE A 227 -20.72 -7.11 -0.65
C PHE A 227 -21.85 -7.99 -1.17
N THR A 228 -21.56 -9.26 -1.31
CA THR A 228 -22.52 -10.33 -1.57
C THR A 228 -22.63 -11.23 -0.34
N VAL A 229 -23.84 -11.66 -0.04
CA VAL A 229 -24.12 -12.54 1.09
C VAL A 229 -24.12 -13.99 0.63
N LYS A 230 -23.42 -14.84 1.37
CA LYS A 230 -23.40 -16.30 1.18
C LYS A 230 -24.08 -17.03 2.32
#